data_a5c5de0fd802c1ce727ebe20c65d6fd1
#
_entry.id   a5c5de0fd802c1ce727ebe20c65d6fd1
#
_cell.length_a   1.000
_cell.length_b   1.000
_cell.length_c   1.000
_cell.angle_alpha   90.00
_cell.angle_beta   90.00
_cell.angle_gamma   90.00
#
_symmetry.space_group_name_H-M   'P 1'
#
loop_
_entity.id
_entity.type
_entity.pdbx_description
1 polymer ?
#
loop_
_entity_poly.entity_id
_entity_poly.type
_entity_poly.pdbx_seq_one_letter_code
_entity_poly.pdbx_strand_id
1 'polypeptide(L)'
;MIAVIFEVQIQPNQQTRYLALAEELKTLLTNVSGFIAIERFQSLSTAGKMLSLSWWKDEDAVLQWKNHVLHAKAQQEGRESIFSYYKISITHLVREYSFKKDNDNV
;
A
#
# COMPACT_ATOMS: atom_id res chain seq x y z
N MET A 1 12.23 -6.98 8.85
CA MET A 1 10.89 -6.71 8.28
C MET A 1 10.85 -5.33 7.68
N ILE A 2 10.22 -5.20 6.53
CA ILE A 2 10.13 -3.95 5.79
C ILE A 2 8.69 -3.44 5.84
N ALA A 3 8.52 -2.15 6.12
CA ALA A 3 7.24 -1.47 5.98
C ALA A 3 7.35 -0.50 4.81
N VAL A 4 6.41 -0.60 3.86
CA VAL A 4 6.32 0.31 2.72
C VAL A 4 5.13 1.22 2.94
N ILE A 5 5.38 2.52 2.93
CA ILE A 5 4.36 3.55 3.11
C ILE A 5 4.18 4.23 1.75
N PHE A 6 2.99 4.10 1.19
CA PHE A 6 2.65 4.70 -0.10
C PHE A 6 1.56 5.74 0.11
N GLU A 7 1.95 7.02 0.04
CA GLU A 7 1.03 8.15 0.18
C GLU A 7 0.64 8.66 -1.20
N VAL A 8 -0.66 8.89 -1.42
CA VAL A 8 -1.15 9.39 -2.70
C VAL A 8 -2.16 10.50 -2.50
N GLN A 9 -2.13 11.46 -3.41
CA GLN A 9 -3.22 12.42 -3.59
C GLN A 9 -3.91 12.03 -4.89
N ILE A 10 -5.18 11.66 -4.78
CA ILE A 10 -5.97 11.15 -5.91
C ILE A 10 -6.64 12.33 -6.60
N GLN A 11 -6.58 12.36 -7.92
CA GLN A 11 -7.25 13.40 -8.70
C GLN A 11 -8.77 13.29 -8.55
N PRO A 12 -9.50 14.41 -8.67
CA PRO A 12 -10.97 14.39 -8.60
C PRO A 12 -11.55 13.37 -9.58
N ASN A 13 -12.56 12.63 -9.11
CA ASN A 13 -13.28 11.62 -9.89
C ASN A 13 -12.45 10.38 -10.25
N GLN A 14 -11.27 10.19 -9.67
CA GLN A 14 -10.45 9.02 -9.92
C GLN A 14 -10.41 8.01 -8.76
N GLN A 15 -11.14 8.29 -7.68
CA GLN A 15 -11.11 7.40 -6.51
C GLN A 15 -11.64 6.02 -6.82
N THR A 16 -12.72 5.93 -7.58
CA THR A 16 -13.30 4.62 -7.98
C THR A 16 -12.30 3.81 -8.79
N ARG A 17 -11.60 4.46 -9.76
CA ARG A 17 -10.59 3.77 -10.55
C ARG A 17 -9.42 3.32 -9.69
N TYR A 18 -8.97 4.16 -8.76
CA TYR A 18 -7.88 3.80 -7.85
C TYR A 18 -8.23 2.56 -7.02
N LEU A 19 -9.42 2.55 -6.42
CA LEU A 19 -9.83 1.42 -5.58
C LEU A 19 -10.00 0.13 -6.38
N ALA A 20 -10.52 0.22 -7.60
CA ALA A 20 -10.63 -0.94 -8.49
C ALA A 20 -9.25 -1.49 -8.85
N LEU A 21 -8.32 -0.62 -9.21
CA LEU A 21 -6.96 -1.02 -9.55
C LEU A 21 -6.25 -1.64 -8.35
N ALA A 22 -6.43 -1.05 -7.17
CA ALA A 22 -5.85 -1.56 -5.95
C ALA A 22 -6.36 -2.96 -5.61
N GLU A 23 -7.63 -3.22 -5.85
CA GLU A 23 -8.22 -4.53 -5.60
C GLU A 23 -7.68 -5.58 -6.59
N GLU A 24 -7.52 -5.22 -7.85
CA GLU A 24 -6.89 -6.10 -8.84
C GLU A 24 -5.46 -6.46 -8.44
N LEU A 25 -4.68 -5.48 -8.00
CA LEU A 25 -3.29 -5.71 -7.60
C LEU A 25 -3.19 -6.53 -6.33
N LYS A 26 -4.16 -6.41 -5.43
CA LYS A 26 -4.16 -7.15 -4.17
C LYS A 26 -4.15 -8.66 -4.39
N THR A 27 -4.88 -9.14 -5.38
CA THR A 27 -4.90 -10.58 -5.67
C THR A 27 -3.53 -11.08 -6.14
N LEU A 28 -2.77 -10.23 -6.82
CA LEU A 28 -1.43 -10.57 -7.29
C LEU A 28 -0.41 -10.53 -6.15
N LEU A 29 -0.59 -9.59 -5.21
CA LEU A 29 0.29 -9.43 -4.06
C LEU A 29 0.36 -10.70 -3.22
N THR A 30 -0.75 -11.40 -3.05
CA THR A 30 -0.80 -12.61 -2.22
C THR A 30 0.11 -13.71 -2.75
N ASN A 31 0.49 -13.65 -4.02
CA ASN A 31 1.38 -14.63 -4.65
C ASN A 31 2.85 -14.23 -4.62
N VAL A 32 3.17 -13.05 -4.11
CA VAL A 32 4.56 -12.61 -4.01
C VAL A 32 5.19 -13.19 -2.75
N SER A 33 6.28 -13.94 -2.93
CA SER A 33 7.00 -14.50 -1.80
C SER A 33 7.54 -13.37 -0.92
N GLY A 34 7.29 -13.47 0.38
CA GLY A 34 7.74 -12.46 1.34
C GLY A 34 6.75 -11.33 1.58
N PHE A 35 5.66 -11.26 0.82
CA PHE A 35 4.57 -10.34 1.14
C PHE A 35 3.83 -10.81 2.39
N ILE A 36 3.53 -9.89 3.31
CA ILE A 36 2.88 -10.23 4.58
C ILE A 36 1.46 -9.68 4.64
N ALA A 37 1.28 -8.37 4.48
CA ALA A 37 -0.02 -7.74 4.63
C ALA A 37 -0.04 -6.37 3.98
N ILE A 38 -1.24 -5.88 3.66
CA ILE A 38 -1.45 -4.52 3.18
C ILE A 38 -2.80 -4.02 3.69
N GLU A 39 -2.81 -2.75 4.08
CA GLU A 39 -4.04 -2.08 4.49
C GLU A 39 -4.01 -0.64 3.99
N ARG A 40 -5.17 -0.12 3.62
CA ARG A 40 -5.30 1.26 3.15
C ARG A 40 -6.03 2.11 4.16
N PHE A 41 -5.60 3.38 4.23
CA PHE A 41 -6.13 4.35 5.18
C PHE A 41 -6.48 5.63 4.44
N GLN A 42 -7.54 6.28 4.87
CA GLN A 42 -7.93 7.57 4.31
C GLN A 42 -7.58 8.66 5.31
N SER A 43 -7.02 9.77 4.79
CA SER A 43 -6.73 10.92 5.64
C SER A 43 -8.02 11.55 6.17
N LEU A 44 -8.05 11.86 7.45
CA LEU A 44 -9.18 12.55 8.06
C LEU A 44 -9.12 14.07 7.84
N SER A 45 -7.93 14.58 7.55
CA SER A 45 -7.73 16.04 7.42
C SER A 45 -7.61 16.53 5.98
N THR A 46 -7.30 15.64 5.03
CA THR A 46 -7.06 16.04 3.64
C THR A 46 -7.93 15.21 2.72
N ALA A 47 -8.85 15.88 2.02
CA ALA A 47 -9.72 15.21 1.05
C ALA A 47 -8.89 14.63 -0.10
N GLY A 48 -9.24 13.41 -0.52
CA GLY A 48 -8.58 12.75 -1.63
C GLY A 48 -7.19 12.18 -1.32
N LYS A 49 -6.75 12.27 -0.08
CA LYS A 49 -5.46 11.71 0.32
C LYS A 49 -5.63 10.35 0.96
N MET A 50 -4.87 9.38 0.47
CA MET A 50 -4.87 8.02 1.00
C MET A 50 -3.46 7.52 1.21
N LEU A 51 -3.34 6.48 2.04
CA LEU A 51 -2.08 5.84 2.35
C LEU A 51 -2.28 4.34 2.34
N SER A 52 -1.36 3.61 1.71
CA SER A 52 -1.29 2.18 1.93
C SER A 52 -0.06 1.85 2.75
N LEU A 53 -0.24 0.96 3.71
CA LEU A 53 0.82 0.44 4.54
C LEU A 53 0.93 -1.04 4.24
N SER A 54 2.09 -1.46 3.74
CA SER A 54 2.34 -2.86 3.44
C SER A 54 3.56 -3.37 4.19
N TRP A 55 3.51 -4.65 4.53
CA TRP A 55 4.53 -5.32 5.32
C TRP A 55 5.16 -6.44 4.50
N TRP A 56 6.48 -6.55 4.55
CA TRP A 56 7.25 -7.47 3.74
C TRP A 56 8.38 -8.09 4.56
N LYS A 57 8.72 -9.32 4.22
CA LYS A 57 9.79 -10.04 4.91
C LYS A 57 11.13 -9.33 4.74
N ASP A 58 11.44 -8.90 3.51
CA ASP A 58 12.72 -8.28 3.19
C ASP A 58 12.58 -7.37 1.95
N GLU A 59 13.66 -6.68 1.63
CA GLU A 59 13.69 -5.79 0.47
C GLU A 59 13.58 -6.52 -0.86
N ASP A 60 14.09 -7.75 -0.95
CA ASP A 60 14.02 -8.51 -2.20
C ASP A 60 12.57 -8.74 -2.61
N ALA A 61 11.69 -9.02 -1.64
CA ALA A 61 10.27 -9.19 -1.92
C ALA A 61 9.65 -7.90 -2.47
N VAL A 62 10.03 -6.75 -1.91
CA VAL A 62 9.56 -5.45 -2.41
C VAL A 62 10.05 -5.21 -3.84
N LEU A 63 11.30 -5.54 -4.12
CA LEU A 63 11.87 -5.37 -5.46
C LEU A 63 11.19 -6.27 -6.49
N GLN A 64 10.89 -7.51 -6.12
CA GLN A 64 10.16 -8.41 -7.01
C GLN A 64 8.80 -7.83 -7.39
N TRP A 65 8.08 -7.26 -6.42
CA TRP A 65 6.80 -6.63 -6.68
C TRP A 65 6.95 -5.39 -7.55
N LYS A 66 7.95 -4.56 -7.26
CA LYS A 66 8.22 -3.36 -8.04
C LYS A 66 8.45 -3.69 -9.52
N ASN A 67 9.11 -4.82 -9.79
CA ASN A 67 9.44 -5.24 -11.14
C ASN A 67 8.35 -6.08 -11.80
N HIS A 68 7.25 -6.35 -11.11
CA HIS A 68 6.14 -7.08 -11.69
C HIS A 68 5.47 -6.26 -12.79
N VAL A 69 5.26 -6.88 -13.95
CA VAL A 69 4.77 -6.18 -15.15
C VAL A 69 3.45 -5.46 -14.90
N LEU A 70 2.51 -6.13 -14.21
CA LEU A 70 1.20 -5.54 -13.96
C LEU A 70 1.27 -4.40 -12.93
N HIS A 71 2.17 -4.51 -11.96
CA HIS A 71 2.40 -3.41 -11.03
C HIS A 71 3.02 -2.20 -11.73
N ALA A 72 3.97 -2.43 -12.63
CA ALA A 72 4.58 -1.36 -13.41
C ALA A 72 3.55 -0.64 -14.28
N LYS A 73 2.63 -1.40 -14.91
CA LYS A 73 1.53 -0.81 -15.69
C LYS A 73 0.60 0.02 -14.83
N ALA A 74 0.28 -0.47 -13.62
CA ALA A 74 -0.57 0.25 -12.69
C ALA A 74 0.08 1.55 -12.22
N GLN A 75 1.38 1.54 -11.97
CA GLN A 75 2.12 2.75 -11.62
C GLN A 75 2.10 3.77 -12.75
N GLN A 76 2.23 3.31 -13.99
CA GLN A 76 2.18 4.19 -15.16
C GLN A 76 0.81 4.87 -15.27
N GLU A 77 -0.28 4.10 -15.14
CA GLU A 77 -1.62 4.66 -15.15
C GLU A 77 -1.81 5.65 -14.02
N GLY A 78 -1.29 5.33 -12.83
CA GLY A 78 -1.35 6.22 -11.67
C GLY A 78 -0.73 7.57 -11.96
N ARG A 79 0.49 7.57 -12.51
CA ARG A 79 1.20 8.80 -12.84
C ARG A 79 0.49 9.62 -13.92
N GLU A 80 -0.09 8.95 -14.91
CA GLU A 80 -0.70 9.61 -16.05
C GLU A 80 -2.11 10.14 -15.75
N SER A 81 -2.89 9.43 -14.94
CA SER A 81 -4.34 9.70 -14.87
C SER A 81 -4.92 9.76 -13.46
N ILE A 82 -4.33 9.10 -12.48
CA ILE A 82 -4.99 8.90 -11.20
C ILE A 82 -4.48 9.84 -10.12
N PHE A 83 -3.15 10.02 -10.03
CA PHE A 83 -2.54 10.76 -8.94
C PHE A 83 -2.09 12.15 -9.36
N SER A 84 -2.35 13.14 -8.51
CA SER A 84 -1.68 14.44 -8.59
C SER A 84 -0.35 14.44 -7.82
N TYR A 85 -0.17 13.47 -6.90
CA TYR A 85 1.04 13.36 -6.08
C TYR A 85 1.13 11.96 -5.52
N TYR A 86 2.34 11.42 -5.42
CA TYR A 86 2.58 10.23 -4.62
C TYR A 86 3.99 10.22 -4.05
N LYS A 87 4.16 9.51 -2.95
CA LYS A 87 5.45 9.29 -2.32
C LYS A 87 5.50 7.87 -1.79
N ILE A 88 6.59 7.18 -2.07
CA ILE A 88 6.83 5.83 -1.55
C ILE A 88 8.00 5.89 -0.59
N SER A 89 7.80 5.41 0.64
CA SER A 89 8.85 5.31 1.64
C SER A 89 9.04 3.85 1.99
N ILE A 90 10.26 3.35 1.82
CA ILE A 90 10.62 1.97 2.16
C ILE A 90 11.43 2.03 3.44
N THR A 91 10.96 1.37 4.49
CA THR A 91 11.54 1.52 5.84
C THR A 91 11.79 0.17 6.47
N HIS A 92 12.83 0.11 7.28
CA HIS A 92 13.07 -1.04 8.14
C HIS A 92 12.33 -0.87 9.46
N LEU A 93 11.70 -1.94 9.91
CA LEU A 93 11.10 -1.96 11.24
C LEU A 93 12.23 -2.06 12.27
N VAL A 94 12.40 -1.02 13.06
CA VAL A 94 13.42 -1.00 14.10
C VAL A 94 12.93 -1.71 15.34
N ARG A 95 11.69 -1.45 15.72
CA ARG A 95 11.14 -1.98 16.97
C ARG A 95 9.61 -1.89 16.90
N GLU A 96 8.93 -2.82 17.58
CA GLU A 96 7.48 -2.88 17.53
C GLU A 96 6.94 -3.18 18.91
N TYR A 97 5.92 -2.44 19.32
CA TYR A 97 5.17 -2.68 20.53
C TYR A 97 3.70 -2.73 20.19
N SER A 98 2.98 -3.67 20.76
CA SER A 98 1.54 -3.77 20.55
C SER A 98 0.84 -4.08 21.86
N PHE A 99 -0.41 -3.67 21.94
CA PHE A 99 -1.27 -3.98 23.07
C PHE A 99 -2.64 -4.38 22.51
N LYS A 100 -3.18 -5.44 23.06
CA LYS A 100 -4.53 -5.88 22.73
C LYS A 100 -5.27 -6.15 24.03
N LYS A 101 -6.39 -5.44 24.22
CA LYS A 101 -7.17 -5.64 25.43
C LYS A 101 -7.82 -7.03 25.39
N ASP A 102 -7.64 -7.78 26.49
CA ASP A 102 -8.26 -9.08 26.65
C ASP A 102 -9.73 -8.89 27.05
N ASN A 103 -10.64 -9.46 26.25
CA ASN A 103 -12.08 -9.36 26.49
C ASN A 103 -12.66 -10.63 27.12
N ASP A 104 -11.82 -11.58 27.50
CA ASP A 104 -12.27 -12.87 28.02
C ASP A 104 -12.74 -12.79 29.46
N ASN A 105 -12.57 -11.65 30.11
CA ASN A 105 -12.90 -11.46 31.52
C ASN A 105 -14.28 -10.85 31.73
N VAL A 106 -15.13 -11.02 30.80
CA VAL A 106 -16.48 -10.45 30.89
C VAL A 106 -17.37 -11.35 31.68
#